data_42f4c74fc5088093242cc58dcda3d196
#
_entry.id   42f4c74fc5088093242cc58dcda3d196
#
_cell.length_a   1.000
_cell.length_b   1.000
_cell.length_c   1.000
_cell.angle_alpha   90.00
_cell.angle_beta   90.00
_cell.angle_gamma   90.00
#
_symmetry.space_group_name_H-M   'P 1'
#
loop_
_entity.id
_entity.type
_entity.pdbx_description
1 polymer ?
#
loop_
_entity_poly.entity_id
_entity_poly.type
_entity_poly.pdbx_seq_one_letter_code
_entity_poly.pdbx_strand_id
1 'polypeptide(L)'
;FDVAPARASHAPSVKSMGVTGQLTGSRADLIIADDVESANNSQTQLMRDRLSETVKEFDAIIKPEVGRIIFLGTPQTEMSLYNSLEERGFKTRVWPALYPTKTQSVGYGDKLAKIIAEKKDKEGKPTDPQRFNEIDLMERLSSYGRSGFNLQFMLDTTLSDANRYPLKLNDLIILSGCSSWDEAPAKIQWAS
;
A
#
# COMPACT_ATOMS: atom_id res chain seq x y z
N PHE A 1 -5.80 -2.33 -28.37
CA PHE A 1 -6.52 -3.29 -29.23
C PHE A 1 -8.02 -3.17 -29.02
N ASP A 2 -8.81 -3.68 -29.97
CA ASP A 2 -10.25 -3.69 -29.93
C ASP A 2 -10.78 -5.09 -29.61
N VAL A 3 -11.87 -5.12 -28.86
CA VAL A 3 -12.55 -6.37 -28.47
C VAL A 3 -13.84 -6.49 -29.27
N ALA A 4 -14.00 -7.57 -30.00
CA ALA A 4 -15.28 -7.88 -30.66
C ALA A 4 -16.29 -8.38 -29.62
N PRO A 5 -17.54 -7.93 -29.64
CA PRO A 5 -18.25 -7.10 -30.62
C PRO A 5 -18.34 -5.61 -30.23
N ALA A 6 -17.25 -4.99 -29.78
CA ALA A 6 -17.24 -3.57 -29.44
C ALA A 6 -17.68 -2.73 -30.64
N ARG A 7 -18.41 -1.63 -30.37
CA ARG A 7 -18.74 -0.65 -31.39
C ARG A 7 -17.48 0.05 -31.88
N ALA A 8 -17.38 0.31 -33.17
CA ALA A 8 -16.29 1.10 -33.72
C ALA A 8 -16.19 2.48 -33.02
N SER A 9 -15.01 2.80 -32.56
CA SER A 9 -14.69 4.05 -31.86
C SER A 9 -13.31 4.55 -32.29
N HIS A 10 -13.06 5.86 -32.16
CA HIS A 10 -11.72 6.41 -32.36
C HIS A 10 -10.72 5.97 -31.27
N ALA A 11 -11.23 5.58 -30.10
CA ALA A 11 -10.41 5.05 -29.01
C ALA A 11 -10.46 3.51 -29.00
N PRO A 12 -9.32 2.83 -28.75
CA PRO A 12 -9.31 1.37 -28.65
C PRO A 12 -10.13 0.90 -27.46
N SER A 13 -10.68 -0.32 -27.55
CA SER A 13 -11.45 -0.95 -26.47
C SER A 13 -10.60 -1.16 -25.22
N VAL A 14 -9.32 -1.49 -25.38
CA VAL A 14 -8.35 -1.64 -24.30
C VAL A 14 -7.06 -0.90 -24.68
N LYS A 15 -6.59 -0.04 -23.76
CA LYS A 15 -5.33 0.69 -23.85
C LYS A 15 -4.46 0.37 -22.63
N SER A 16 -3.25 -0.10 -22.85
CA SER A 16 -2.24 -0.30 -21.81
C SER A 16 -1.15 0.76 -21.95
N MET A 17 -0.70 1.31 -20.82
CA MET A 17 0.35 2.32 -20.79
C MET A 17 1.00 2.39 -19.41
N GLY A 18 2.24 2.90 -19.36
CA GLY A 18 2.90 3.20 -18.09
C GLY A 18 2.26 4.42 -17.41
N VAL A 19 2.38 4.48 -16.08
CA VAL A 19 1.81 5.57 -15.25
C VAL A 19 2.32 6.96 -15.66
N THR A 20 3.54 7.04 -16.19
CA THR A 20 4.15 8.29 -16.72
C THR A 20 3.79 8.57 -18.19
N GLY A 21 3.00 7.71 -18.83
CA GLY A 21 2.56 7.90 -20.21
C GLY A 21 1.56 9.05 -20.34
N GLN A 22 1.39 9.55 -21.57
CA GLN A 22 0.44 10.61 -21.84
C GLN A 22 -1.00 10.11 -21.73
N LEU A 23 -1.67 10.46 -20.65
CA LEU A 23 -3.06 10.11 -20.36
C LEU A 23 -4.06 11.08 -20.98
N THR A 24 -3.64 12.33 -21.19
CA THR A 24 -4.45 13.41 -21.75
C THR A 24 -5.14 13.03 -23.07
N GLY A 25 -6.41 13.38 -23.19
CA GLY A 25 -7.23 13.06 -24.38
C GLY A 25 -7.85 11.67 -24.39
N SER A 26 -7.50 10.81 -23.43
CA SER A 26 -8.16 9.50 -23.26
C SER A 26 -9.52 9.64 -22.56
N ARG A 27 -10.39 8.65 -22.75
CA ARG A 27 -11.63 8.46 -21.97
C ARG A 27 -11.75 6.98 -21.63
N ALA A 28 -12.14 6.66 -20.40
CA ALA A 28 -12.25 5.30 -19.92
C ALA A 28 -13.54 5.08 -19.11
N ASP A 29 -14.13 3.91 -19.26
CA ASP A 29 -15.21 3.40 -18.41
C ASP A 29 -14.62 2.69 -17.18
N LEU A 30 -13.42 2.11 -17.34
CA LEU A 30 -12.69 1.43 -16.28
C LEU A 30 -11.20 1.74 -16.40
N ILE A 31 -10.59 2.11 -15.28
CA ILE A 31 -9.14 2.22 -15.14
C ILE A 31 -8.70 1.16 -14.13
N ILE A 32 -7.75 0.33 -14.52
CA ILE A 32 -7.05 -0.59 -13.63
C ILE A 32 -5.61 -0.06 -13.50
N ALA A 33 -5.31 0.48 -12.33
CA ALA A 33 -4.00 0.99 -11.97
C ALA A 33 -3.24 -0.10 -11.22
N ASP A 34 -2.49 -0.90 -11.99
CA ASP A 34 -1.79 -2.08 -11.52
C ASP A 34 -0.32 -1.74 -11.22
N ASP A 35 0.10 -2.00 -9.98
CA ASP A 35 1.46 -1.74 -9.48
C ASP A 35 2.03 -0.36 -9.86
N VAL A 36 1.20 0.70 -9.77
CA VAL A 36 1.61 2.07 -10.10
C VAL A 36 2.64 2.63 -9.14
N GLU A 37 2.66 2.17 -7.90
CA GLU A 37 3.72 2.44 -6.92
C GLU A 37 4.77 1.33 -6.96
N SER A 38 6.03 1.74 -7.03
CA SER A 38 7.19 0.85 -7.01
C SER A 38 8.28 1.45 -6.13
N ALA A 39 9.28 0.65 -5.75
CA ALA A 39 10.43 1.15 -5.02
C ALA A 39 11.13 2.33 -5.73
N ASN A 40 11.10 2.35 -7.07
CA ASN A 40 11.78 3.38 -7.85
C ASN A 40 11.07 4.74 -7.85
N ASN A 41 9.74 4.78 -7.60
CA ASN A 41 8.96 6.02 -7.66
C ASN A 41 8.32 6.41 -6.32
N SER A 42 8.70 5.75 -5.22
CA SER A 42 8.15 6.02 -3.87
C SER A 42 9.20 6.23 -2.78
N GLN A 43 10.51 6.19 -3.11
CA GLN A 43 11.58 6.27 -2.11
C GLN A 43 11.65 7.62 -1.39
N THR A 44 11.43 8.72 -2.10
CA THR A 44 11.50 10.06 -1.53
C THR A 44 10.13 10.71 -1.48
N GLN A 45 9.94 11.69 -0.62
CA GLN A 45 8.68 12.46 -0.56
C GLN A 45 8.35 13.08 -1.91
N LEU A 46 9.32 13.68 -2.59
CA LEU A 46 9.12 14.29 -3.90
C LEU A 46 8.61 13.27 -4.95
N MET A 47 9.13 12.05 -4.91
CA MET A 47 8.66 11.00 -5.82
C MET A 47 7.21 10.58 -5.52
N ARG A 48 6.87 10.45 -4.24
CA ARG A 48 5.49 10.14 -3.82
C ARG A 48 4.52 11.25 -4.20
N ASP A 49 4.90 12.51 -4.00
CA ASP A 49 4.09 13.66 -4.38
C ASP A 49 3.82 13.67 -5.90
N ARG A 50 4.87 13.46 -6.70
CA ARG A 50 4.73 13.36 -8.17
C ARG A 50 3.82 12.22 -8.60
N LEU A 51 3.95 11.04 -7.97
CA LEU A 51 3.08 9.90 -8.25
C LEU A 51 1.64 10.24 -7.87
N SER A 52 1.42 10.85 -6.72
CA SER A 52 0.09 11.28 -6.26
C SER A 52 -0.55 12.27 -7.24
N GLU A 53 0.20 13.24 -7.74
CA GLU A 53 -0.32 14.17 -8.77
C GLU A 53 -0.65 13.45 -10.07
N THR A 54 0.24 12.55 -10.52
CA THR A 54 0.01 11.80 -11.76
C THR A 54 -1.28 10.95 -11.70
N VAL A 55 -1.54 10.28 -10.59
CA VAL A 55 -2.74 9.44 -10.48
C VAL A 55 -4.04 10.25 -10.32
N LYS A 56 -3.96 11.54 -9.99
CA LYS A 56 -5.14 12.44 -10.02
C LYS A 56 -5.65 12.67 -11.44
N GLU A 57 -4.79 12.53 -12.45
CA GLU A 57 -5.22 12.65 -13.85
C GLU A 57 -6.26 11.58 -14.23
N PHE A 58 -6.30 10.44 -13.50
CA PHE A 58 -7.30 9.40 -13.73
C PHE A 58 -8.73 9.93 -13.57
N ASP A 59 -8.94 10.87 -12.63
CA ASP A 59 -10.25 11.48 -12.40
C ASP A 59 -10.70 12.34 -13.59
N ALA A 60 -9.73 12.88 -14.37
CA ALA A 60 -10.03 13.69 -15.56
C ALA A 60 -10.39 12.84 -16.79
N ILE A 61 -9.96 11.57 -16.83
CA ILE A 61 -10.20 10.69 -17.98
C ILE A 61 -11.30 9.66 -17.76
N ILE A 62 -11.64 9.37 -16.50
CA ILE A 62 -12.74 8.47 -16.19
C ILE A 62 -14.09 9.11 -16.53
N LYS A 63 -15.01 8.34 -17.10
CA LYS A 63 -16.35 8.85 -17.39
C LYS A 63 -17.10 9.15 -16.10
N PRO A 64 -17.72 10.34 -15.98
CA PRO A 64 -18.60 10.66 -14.82
C PRO A 64 -19.72 9.64 -14.66
N GLU A 65 -20.17 9.42 -13.44
CA GLU A 65 -21.31 8.59 -13.01
C GLU A 65 -21.12 7.07 -13.20
N VAL A 66 -20.56 6.62 -14.32
CA VAL A 66 -20.46 5.19 -14.66
C VAL A 66 -19.05 4.63 -14.56
N GLY A 67 -18.03 5.51 -14.65
CA GLY A 67 -16.64 5.11 -14.64
C GLY A 67 -16.17 4.60 -13.29
N ARG A 68 -15.18 3.72 -13.30
CA ARG A 68 -14.59 3.14 -12.10
C ARG A 68 -13.07 3.13 -12.19
N ILE A 69 -12.42 3.39 -11.06
CA ILE A 69 -10.96 3.27 -10.91
C ILE A 69 -10.70 2.19 -9.88
N ILE A 70 -9.85 1.23 -10.22
CA ILE A 70 -9.38 0.15 -9.36
C ILE A 70 -7.87 0.28 -9.24
N PHE A 71 -7.37 0.45 -8.03
CA PHE A 71 -5.95 0.36 -7.75
C PHE A 71 -5.62 -1.03 -7.23
N LEU A 72 -4.59 -1.65 -7.81
CA LEU A 72 -4.00 -2.91 -7.37
C LEU A 72 -2.53 -2.65 -7.07
N GLY A 73 -2.01 -3.23 -6.01
CA GLY A 73 -0.58 -3.11 -5.73
C GLY A 73 -0.20 -3.42 -4.30
N THR A 74 1.10 -3.38 -4.05
CA THR A 74 1.72 -3.60 -2.75
C THR A 74 2.25 -2.28 -2.22
N PRO A 75 1.86 -1.84 -1.01
CA PRO A 75 2.40 -0.62 -0.41
C PRO A 75 3.91 -0.79 -0.17
N GLN A 76 4.71 0.22 -0.51
CA GLN A 76 6.17 0.16 -0.36
C GLN A 76 6.66 0.78 0.95
N THR A 77 5.89 1.68 1.53
CA THR A 77 6.20 2.42 2.77
C THR A 77 4.91 2.72 3.53
N GLU A 78 5.01 3.17 4.78
CA GLU A 78 3.84 3.70 5.53
C GLU A 78 3.20 4.89 4.80
N MET A 79 4.00 5.69 4.08
CA MET A 79 3.56 6.84 3.28
C MET A 79 3.17 6.45 1.85
N SER A 80 2.76 5.20 1.65
CA SER A 80 2.34 4.68 0.34
C SER A 80 1.13 5.43 -0.22
N LEU A 81 1.11 5.58 -1.54
CA LEU A 81 -0.04 6.07 -2.28
C LEU A 81 -1.33 5.31 -1.89
N TYR A 82 -1.25 3.97 -1.77
CA TYR A 82 -2.42 3.14 -1.45
C TYR A 82 -3.04 3.48 -0.10
N ASN A 83 -2.23 3.91 0.88
CA ASN A 83 -2.74 4.34 2.18
C ASN A 83 -3.47 5.70 2.10
N SER A 84 -3.04 6.59 1.20
CA SER A 84 -3.65 7.91 1.02
C SER A 84 -4.93 7.90 0.16
N LEU A 85 -5.19 6.83 -0.60
CA LEU A 85 -6.37 6.72 -1.45
C LEU A 85 -7.69 6.74 -0.65
N GLU A 86 -7.68 6.32 0.60
CA GLU A 86 -8.88 6.35 1.45
C GLU A 86 -9.36 7.76 1.73
N GLU A 87 -8.44 8.72 1.90
CA GLU A 87 -8.77 10.15 2.05
C GLU A 87 -9.46 10.71 0.79
N ARG A 88 -9.23 10.07 -0.36
CA ARG A 88 -9.89 10.36 -1.64
C ARG A 88 -11.19 9.59 -1.85
N GLY A 89 -11.67 8.83 -0.84
CA GLY A 89 -12.93 8.09 -0.88
C GLY A 89 -12.84 6.67 -1.44
N PHE A 90 -11.65 6.15 -1.72
CA PHE A 90 -11.47 4.76 -2.14
C PHE A 90 -11.67 3.81 -0.96
N LYS A 91 -12.21 2.62 -1.25
CA LYS A 91 -12.35 1.55 -0.27
C LYS A 91 -11.22 0.55 -0.43
N THR A 92 -10.36 0.46 0.56
CA THR A 92 -9.24 -0.48 0.57
C THR A 92 -9.69 -1.89 1.00
N ARG A 93 -9.08 -2.90 0.38
CA ARG A 93 -9.18 -4.30 0.79
C ARG A 93 -7.79 -4.93 0.79
N VAL A 94 -7.37 -5.41 1.95
CA VAL A 94 -6.06 -6.05 2.15
C VAL A 94 -6.23 -7.57 2.14
N TRP A 95 -5.40 -8.25 1.34
CA TRP A 95 -5.41 -9.70 1.13
C TRP A 95 -4.02 -10.26 1.44
N PRO A 96 -3.65 -10.45 2.72
CA PRO A 96 -2.34 -11.00 3.06
C PRO A 96 -2.24 -12.47 2.64
N ALA A 97 -1.01 -12.94 2.36
CA ALA A 97 -0.76 -14.31 1.92
C ALA A 97 -0.99 -15.36 3.02
N LEU A 98 -0.85 -14.97 4.29
CA LEU A 98 -1.22 -15.82 5.44
C LEU A 98 -2.41 -15.22 6.17
N TYR A 99 -3.24 -16.07 6.74
CA TYR A 99 -4.24 -15.61 7.69
C TYR A 99 -3.55 -14.91 8.87
N PRO A 100 -3.88 -13.63 9.13
CA PRO A 100 -3.16 -12.82 10.09
C PRO A 100 -3.42 -13.25 11.53
N THR A 101 -2.45 -13.00 12.40
CA THR A 101 -2.62 -13.09 13.85
C THR A 101 -3.66 -12.07 14.34
N LYS A 102 -4.12 -12.24 15.58
CA LYS A 102 -5.04 -11.26 16.20
C LYS A 102 -4.46 -9.85 16.20
N THR A 103 -3.17 -9.70 16.51
CA THR A 103 -2.49 -8.40 16.52
C THR A 103 -2.43 -7.79 15.13
N GLN A 104 -2.05 -8.58 14.12
CA GLN A 104 -2.02 -8.13 12.72
C GLN A 104 -3.42 -7.77 12.22
N SER A 105 -4.44 -8.54 12.59
CA SER A 105 -5.83 -8.26 12.23
C SER A 105 -6.29 -6.90 12.76
N VAL A 106 -5.88 -6.53 13.98
CA VAL A 106 -6.14 -5.20 14.54
C VAL A 106 -5.43 -4.12 13.72
N GLY A 107 -4.18 -4.37 13.29
CA GLY A 107 -3.43 -3.43 12.45
C GLY A 107 -4.08 -3.17 11.09
N TYR A 108 -4.64 -4.20 10.46
CA TYR A 108 -5.39 -4.02 9.19
C TYR A 108 -6.76 -3.35 9.39
N GLY A 109 -7.36 -3.50 10.57
CA GLY A 109 -8.68 -2.92 10.86
C GLY A 109 -9.77 -3.41 9.89
N ASP A 110 -10.61 -2.50 9.45
CA ASP A 110 -11.72 -2.75 8.50
C ASP A 110 -11.27 -2.96 7.04
N LYS A 111 -9.98 -2.70 6.74
CA LYS A 111 -9.36 -2.95 5.44
C LYS A 111 -9.18 -4.44 5.15
N LEU A 112 -9.03 -5.28 6.18
CA LEU A 112 -8.88 -6.72 5.98
C LEU A 112 -10.08 -7.30 5.22
N ALA A 113 -9.81 -8.08 4.16
CA ALA A 113 -10.87 -8.71 3.38
C ALA A 113 -11.76 -9.58 4.28
N LYS A 114 -13.08 -9.39 4.22
CA LYS A 114 -14.05 -10.03 5.12
C LYS A 114 -13.91 -11.55 5.14
N ILE A 115 -13.71 -12.16 3.96
CA ILE A 115 -13.52 -13.61 3.83
C ILE A 115 -12.29 -14.13 4.61
N ILE A 116 -11.29 -13.28 4.84
CA ILE A 116 -10.10 -13.60 5.64
C ILE A 116 -10.41 -13.33 7.12
N ALA A 117 -11.00 -12.19 7.43
CA ALA A 117 -11.32 -11.79 8.80
C ALA A 117 -12.25 -12.76 9.54
N GLU A 118 -13.12 -13.45 8.80
CA GLU A 118 -14.08 -14.42 9.33
C GLU A 118 -13.45 -15.77 9.72
N LYS A 119 -12.27 -16.11 9.16
CA LYS A 119 -11.60 -17.42 9.35
C LYS A 119 -10.50 -17.38 10.40
N LYS A 120 -10.85 -17.02 11.62
CA LYS A 120 -9.91 -16.86 12.76
C LYS A 120 -9.22 -18.16 13.19
N ASP A 121 -9.80 -19.33 12.86
CA ASP A 121 -9.26 -20.66 13.13
C ASP A 121 -8.07 -21.03 12.22
N LYS A 122 -7.81 -20.24 11.17
CA LYS A 122 -6.77 -20.50 10.17
C LYS A 122 -5.50 -19.67 10.34
N GLU A 123 -5.34 -18.99 11.47
CA GLU A 123 -4.15 -18.15 11.75
C GLU A 123 -2.84 -18.84 11.30
N GLY A 124 -2.00 -18.11 10.57
CA GLY A 124 -0.72 -18.58 10.05
C GLY A 124 -0.77 -19.53 8.86
N LYS A 125 -1.96 -19.95 8.41
CA LYS A 125 -2.09 -20.77 7.20
C LYS A 125 -2.18 -19.91 5.94
N PRO A 126 -1.81 -20.44 4.76
CA PRO A 126 -1.97 -19.74 3.49
C PRO A 126 -3.43 -19.35 3.22
N THR A 127 -3.66 -18.13 2.77
CA THR A 127 -5.00 -17.66 2.39
C THR A 127 -5.43 -18.21 1.04
N ASP A 128 -4.46 -18.45 0.14
CA ASP A 128 -4.64 -19.08 -1.17
C ASP A 128 -3.59 -20.20 -1.38
N PRO A 129 -3.82 -21.41 -0.85
CA PRO A 129 -2.86 -22.49 -0.94
C PRO A 129 -2.68 -23.07 -2.35
N GLN A 130 -3.56 -22.72 -3.31
CA GLN A 130 -3.40 -23.11 -4.71
C GLN A 130 -2.33 -22.26 -5.39
N ARG A 131 -2.20 -20.99 -4.99
CA ARG A 131 -1.17 -20.06 -5.49
C ARG A 131 0.13 -20.19 -4.72
N PHE A 132 0.05 -20.22 -3.40
CA PHE A 132 1.17 -20.32 -2.50
C PHE A 132 0.85 -21.28 -1.36
N ASN A 133 1.43 -22.45 -1.35
CA ASN A 133 1.34 -23.38 -0.23
C ASN A 133 2.27 -22.99 0.92
N GLU A 134 2.24 -23.72 2.03
CA GLU A 134 3.07 -23.43 3.21
C GLU A 134 4.56 -23.45 2.90
N ILE A 135 5.01 -24.42 2.09
CA ILE A 135 6.44 -24.58 1.71
C ILE A 135 6.88 -23.38 0.87
N ASP A 136 6.08 -22.99 -0.13
CA ASP A 136 6.35 -21.82 -0.97
C ASP A 136 6.50 -20.55 -0.14
N LEU A 137 5.65 -20.34 0.86
CA LEU A 137 5.72 -19.15 1.71
C LEU A 137 6.90 -19.19 2.68
N MET A 138 7.30 -20.38 3.17
CA MET A 138 8.51 -20.53 3.98
C MET A 138 9.78 -20.23 3.18
N GLU A 139 9.86 -20.68 1.92
CA GLU A 139 10.99 -20.36 1.03
C GLU A 139 11.08 -18.85 0.79
N ARG A 140 9.95 -18.19 0.57
CA ARG A 140 9.89 -16.74 0.40
C ARG A 140 10.26 -15.97 1.67
N LEU A 141 9.82 -16.46 2.83
CA LEU A 141 10.23 -15.90 4.12
C LEU A 141 11.77 -15.99 4.30
N SER A 142 12.36 -17.12 3.91
CA SER A 142 13.81 -17.30 3.96
C SER A 142 14.54 -16.39 2.98
N SER A 143 14.00 -16.20 1.77
CA SER A 143 14.61 -15.39 0.71
C SER A 143 14.48 -13.90 0.97
N TYR A 144 13.31 -13.42 1.35
CA TYR A 144 13.02 -11.98 1.57
C TYR A 144 13.39 -11.51 2.98
N GLY A 145 13.58 -12.45 3.91
CA GLY A 145 13.67 -12.13 5.33
C GLY A 145 12.34 -11.63 5.90
N ARG A 146 12.29 -11.46 7.21
CA ARG A 146 11.04 -11.10 7.92
C ARG A 146 10.44 -9.77 7.44
N SER A 147 11.26 -8.74 7.28
CA SER A 147 10.78 -7.42 6.84
C SER A 147 10.25 -7.44 5.42
N GLY A 148 11.00 -8.02 4.48
CA GLY A 148 10.58 -8.13 3.09
C GLY A 148 9.34 -9.01 2.92
N PHE A 149 9.23 -10.10 3.67
CA PHE A 149 8.05 -10.96 3.66
C PHE A 149 6.81 -10.23 4.18
N ASN A 150 6.94 -9.49 5.28
CA ASN A 150 5.83 -8.70 5.81
C ASN A 150 5.38 -7.65 4.79
N LEU A 151 6.32 -6.96 4.14
CA LEU A 151 5.99 -5.97 3.11
C LEU A 151 5.27 -6.61 1.93
N GLN A 152 5.85 -7.63 1.31
CA GLN A 152 5.41 -8.17 0.02
C GLN A 152 4.26 -9.16 0.12
N PHE A 153 4.20 -9.95 1.20
CA PHE A 153 3.24 -11.03 1.35
C PHE A 153 2.19 -10.76 2.42
N MET A 154 2.56 -10.03 3.47
CA MET A 154 1.59 -9.65 4.49
C MET A 154 1.03 -8.24 4.28
N LEU A 155 1.57 -7.44 3.34
CA LEU A 155 1.15 -6.08 3.05
C LEU A 155 1.22 -5.15 4.28
N ASP A 156 2.21 -5.43 5.15
CA ASP A 156 2.47 -4.73 6.40
C ASP A 156 3.77 -3.92 6.27
N THR A 157 3.63 -2.60 6.25
CA THR A 157 4.74 -1.66 6.05
C THR A 157 5.49 -1.33 7.35
N THR A 158 4.97 -1.68 8.52
CA THR A 158 5.50 -1.24 9.81
C THR A 158 6.96 -1.66 10.07
N LEU A 159 7.34 -2.88 9.64
CA LEU A 159 8.72 -3.36 9.78
C LEU A 159 9.66 -2.80 8.72
N SER A 160 9.17 -2.44 7.53
CA SER A 160 10.02 -1.88 6.48
C SER A 160 10.52 -0.50 6.87
N ASP A 161 9.66 0.30 7.47
CA ASP A 161 10.00 1.64 7.91
C ASP A 161 10.79 1.63 9.23
N ALA A 162 10.56 0.66 10.13
CA ALA A 162 11.36 0.50 11.35
C ALA A 162 12.85 0.23 11.06
N ASN A 163 13.17 -0.49 9.98
CA ASN A 163 14.56 -0.71 9.56
C ASN A 163 15.17 0.54 8.90
N ARG A 164 14.36 1.36 8.24
CA ARG A 164 14.78 2.57 7.53
C ARG A 164 14.86 3.78 8.45
N TYR A 165 13.93 3.85 9.41
CA TYR A 165 13.79 4.91 10.40
C TYR A 165 13.70 4.28 11.79
N PRO A 166 14.85 3.94 12.40
CA PRO A 166 14.88 3.20 13.67
C PRO A 166 14.29 4.01 14.85
N LEU A 167 14.25 5.34 14.73
CA LEU A 167 13.64 6.20 15.75
C LEU A 167 12.17 6.48 15.42
N LYS A 168 11.30 6.10 16.32
CA LYS A 168 9.86 6.43 16.25
C LYS A 168 9.59 7.68 17.08
N LEU A 169 8.51 8.39 16.76
CA LEU A 169 8.06 9.54 17.58
C LEU A 169 7.86 9.16 19.05
N ASN A 170 7.40 7.95 19.33
CA ASN A 170 7.24 7.42 20.68
C ASN A 170 8.58 7.16 21.40
N ASP A 171 9.70 7.09 20.68
CA ASP A 171 11.03 6.94 21.25
C ASP A 171 11.66 8.31 21.58
N LEU A 172 10.99 9.40 21.18
CA LEU A 172 11.45 10.76 21.44
C LEU A 172 10.82 11.29 22.75
N ILE A 173 11.68 11.77 23.61
CA ILE A 173 11.24 12.52 24.80
C ILE A 173 11.25 13.99 24.43
N ILE A 174 10.06 14.58 24.43
CA ILE A 174 9.90 16.02 24.20
C ILE A 174 9.85 16.69 25.58
N LEU A 175 10.88 17.44 25.90
CA LEU A 175 10.94 18.29 27.10
C LEU A 175 10.43 19.69 26.73
N SER A 176 9.34 20.10 27.36
CA SER A 176 8.83 21.47 27.29
C SER A 176 9.45 22.28 28.42
N GLY A 177 9.87 23.52 28.13
CA GLY A 177 10.38 24.47 29.14
C GLY A 177 11.91 24.65 29.15
N CYS A 178 12.66 23.97 28.25
CA CYS A 178 14.07 24.27 28.07
C CYS A 178 14.23 25.27 26.91
N SER A 179 14.84 26.42 27.21
CA SER A 179 15.09 27.47 26.21
C SER A 179 16.43 27.29 25.49
N SER A 180 17.34 26.48 26.06
CA SER A 180 18.66 26.18 25.49
C SER A 180 19.08 24.74 25.82
N TRP A 181 20.12 24.25 25.12
CA TRP A 181 20.74 22.96 25.40
C TRP A 181 21.37 22.88 26.80
N ASP A 182 21.80 24.00 27.36
CA ASP A 182 22.41 24.08 28.68
C ASP A 182 21.40 23.84 29.81
N GLU A 183 20.11 24.03 29.52
CA GLU A 183 19.00 23.77 30.45
C GLU A 183 18.48 22.31 30.37
N ALA A 184 18.95 21.56 29.38
CA ALA A 184 18.54 20.18 29.24
C ALA A 184 19.11 19.30 30.38
N PRO A 185 18.31 18.40 30.98
CA PRO A 185 18.79 17.54 32.06
C PRO A 185 19.89 16.59 31.57
N ALA A 186 21.01 16.53 32.29
CA ALA A 186 22.14 15.66 31.98
C ALA A 186 21.79 14.15 32.11
N LYS A 187 20.74 13.83 32.85
CA LYS A 187 20.22 12.45 33.03
C LYS A 187 18.70 12.46 33.10
N ILE A 188 18.09 11.51 32.38
CA ILE A 188 16.66 11.22 32.46
C ILE A 188 16.51 9.96 33.31
N GLN A 189 15.78 10.05 34.41
CA GLN A 189 15.38 8.89 35.21
C GLN A 189 13.97 8.48 34.79
N TRP A 190 13.83 7.23 34.44
CA TRP A 190 12.54 6.65 34.12
C TRP A 190 11.84 6.28 35.44
N ALA A 191 10.59 6.69 35.62
CA ALA A 191 9.76 6.16 36.67
C ALA A 191 9.47 4.69 36.36
N SER A 192 9.83 3.83 37.27
CA SER A 192 9.53 2.40 37.25
C SER A 192 8.03 2.12 37.48
#